data_529bd6e3cbcfcd8a9c121c73e7acec54
#
_entry.id   529bd6e3cbcfcd8a9c121c73e7acec54
#
_cell.length_a   1.000
_cell.length_b   1.000
_cell.length_c   1.000
_cell.angle_alpha   90.00
_cell.angle_beta   90.00
_cell.angle_gamma   90.00
#
_symmetry.space_group_name_H-M   'P 1'
#
loop_
_entity.id
_entity.type
_entity.pdbx_description
1 polymer ?
#
loop_
_entity_poly.entity_id
_entity_poly.type
_entity_poly.pdbx_seq_one_letter_code
_entity_poly.pdbx_strand_id
1 'polypeptide(L)'
;STGADGVHWLLDGAFDPDGEPRLGFLASLGQASDFASNPLYAVLHESIYHQGHRESGWAAADEYASRPDFAASSRPLMLTGEAIFPWMYQQIPALRPFAAAADALAARTEYSQLYDLEALARDEVPVAAVQYVTDPYVDLDLALETSGAVGNVRVWATNEYLHDGLRVAGDVILPRLMDLAAGRWQISQP
;
A
#
# COMPACT_ATOMS: atom_id res chain seq x y z
N SER A 1 -4.04 -12.68 -6.19
CA SER A 1 -4.91 -11.88 -5.35
C SER A 1 -4.41 -11.90 -3.92
N THR A 2 -4.02 -10.78 -3.43
CA THR A 2 -3.41 -10.63 -2.09
C THR A 2 -4.33 -9.88 -1.12
N GLY A 3 -5.62 -9.86 -1.36
CA GLY A 3 -6.59 -9.34 -0.40
C GLY A 3 -6.78 -10.28 0.80
N ALA A 4 -7.65 -9.90 1.73
CA ALA A 4 -8.01 -10.70 2.91
C ALA A 4 -8.42 -12.14 2.53
N ASP A 5 -9.11 -12.30 1.40
CA ASP A 5 -9.46 -13.62 0.85
C ASP A 5 -8.22 -14.45 0.48
N GLY A 6 -7.17 -13.81 -0.05
CA GLY A 6 -5.92 -14.50 -0.40
C GLY A 6 -5.21 -15.07 0.81
N VAL A 7 -5.19 -14.32 1.93
CA VAL A 7 -4.63 -14.80 3.20
C VAL A 7 -5.48 -15.92 3.78
N HIS A 8 -6.81 -15.79 3.72
CA HIS A 8 -7.73 -16.84 4.18
C HIS A 8 -7.49 -18.17 3.42
N TRP A 9 -7.47 -18.14 2.09
CA TRP A 9 -7.21 -19.32 1.27
C TRP A 9 -5.82 -19.93 1.50
N LEU A 10 -4.81 -19.08 1.75
CA LEU A 10 -3.47 -19.54 2.08
C LEU A 10 -3.45 -20.32 3.40
N LEU A 11 -4.22 -19.85 4.40
CA LEU A 11 -4.28 -20.45 5.73
C LEU A 11 -5.21 -21.68 5.81
N ASP A 12 -6.26 -21.73 5.00
CA ASP A 12 -7.24 -22.83 5.01
C ASP A 12 -6.61 -24.20 4.72
N GLY A 13 -5.61 -24.22 3.84
CA GLY A 13 -4.85 -25.43 3.52
C GLY A 13 -3.48 -25.55 4.16
N ALA A 14 -3.18 -24.73 5.19
CA ALA A 14 -1.82 -24.58 5.72
C ALA A 14 -1.31 -25.81 6.48
N PHE A 15 -2.21 -26.52 7.16
CA PHE A 15 -1.85 -27.63 8.05
C PHE A 15 -2.51 -28.94 7.59
N ASP A 16 -1.86 -30.04 7.91
CA ASP A 16 -2.46 -31.37 7.76
C ASP A 16 -3.34 -31.74 9.00
N PRO A 17 -4.03 -32.90 8.98
CA PRO A 17 -4.85 -33.32 10.12
C PRO A 17 -4.07 -33.51 11.43
N ASP A 18 -2.75 -33.74 11.36
CA ASP A 18 -1.88 -33.94 12.50
C ASP A 18 -1.32 -32.59 13.03
N GLY A 19 -1.66 -31.45 12.36
CA GLY A 19 -1.25 -30.12 12.74
C GLY A 19 0.11 -29.68 12.21
N GLU A 20 0.72 -30.47 11.31
CA GLU A 20 2.00 -30.14 10.69
C GLU A 20 1.81 -29.23 9.46
N PRO A 21 2.69 -28.23 9.25
CA PRO A 21 2.62 -27.37 8.08
C PRO A 21 2.85 -28.15 6.79
N ARG A 22 1.95 -28.00 5.83
CA ARG A 22 2.11 -28.64 4.51
C ARG A 22 3.23 -28.01 3.71
N LEU A 23 4.02 -28.82 3.01
CA LEU A 23 5.13 -28.33 2.18
C LEU A 23 4.68 -27.33 1.12
N GLY A 24 3.50 -27.50 0.51
CA GLY A 24 2.95 -26.56 -0.45
C GLY A 24 2.66 -25.19 0.17
N PHE A 25 2.14 -25.16 1.39
CA PHE A 25 1.97 -23.91 2.14
C PHE A 25 3.29 -23.22 2.42
N LEU A 26 4.28 -23.95 2.93
CA LEU A 26 5.62 -23.39 3.20
C LEU A 26 6.30 -22.85 1.95
N ALA A 27 6.18 -23.54 0.82
CA ALA A 27 6.71 -23.06 -0.46
C ALA A 27 6.01 -21.76 -0.93
N SER A 28 4.68 -21.70 -0.84
CA SER A 28 3.92 -20.51 -1.21
C SER A 28 4.22 -19.32 -0.29
N LEU A 29 4.34 -19.57 1.01
CA LEU A 29 4.72 -18.56 1.99
C LEU A 29 6.14 -18.03 1.72
N GLY A 30 7.09 -18.93 1.43
CA GLY A 30 8.45 -18.56 1.05
C GLY A 30 8.46 -17.66 -0.17
N GLN A 31 7.79 -18.03 -1.25
CA GLN A 31 7.69 -17.23 -2.48
C GLN A 31 7.04 -15.86 -2.25
N ALA A 32 6.04 -15.78 -1.38
CA ALA A 32 5.34 -14.54 -1.09
C ALA A 32 6.18 -13.55 -0.24
N SER A 33 7.19 -14.05 0.49
CA SER A 33 7.93 -13.26 1.49
C SER A 33 9.43 -13.14 1.23
N ASP A 34 9.99 -13.80 0.20
CA ASP A 34 11.44 -13.88 -0.01
C ASP A 34 12.06 -12.71 -0.78
N PHE A 35 11.25 -11.91 -1.47
CA PHE A 35 11.69 -10.82 -2.37
C PHE A 35 12.68 -11.26 -3.47
N ALA A 36 12.87 -12.56 -3.70
CA ALA A 36 13.91 -13.06 -4.60
C ALA A 36 13.74 -12.61 -6.04
N SER A 37 12.51 -12.48 -6.51
CA SER A 37 12.20 -12.01 -7.88
C SER A 37 12.34 -10.50 -8.04
N ASN A 38 12.08 -9.71 -6.99
CA ASN A 38 11.98 -8.26 -7.07
C ASN A 38 12.54 -7.56 -5.81
N PRO A 39 13.83 -7.71 -5.46
CA PRO A 39 14.40 -7.11 -4.25
C PRO A 39 14.37 -5.57 -4.27
N LEU A 40 14.32 -4.96 -5.47
CA LEU A 40 14.27 -3.50 -5.61
C LEU A 40 12.97 -2.90 -5.05
N TYR A 41 11.88 -3.63 -4.97
CA TYR A 41 10.68 -3.13 -4.31
C TYR A 41 10.94 -2.81 -2.83
N ALA A 42 11.65 -3.68 -2.12
CA ALA A 42 12.01 -3.40 -0.74
C ALA A 42 12.98 -2.20 -0.64
N VAL A 43 14.00 -2.14 -1.50
CA VAL A 43 15.04 -1.10 -1.46
C VAL A 43 14.48 0.29 -1.70
N LEU A 44 13.53 0.42 -2.64
CA LEU A 44 12.97 1.71 -3.04
C LEU A 44 11.74 2.12 -2.22
N HIS A 45 11.12 1.19 -1.50
CA HIS A 45 9.83 1.40 -0.83
C HIS A 45 9.83 2.60 0.10
N GLU A 46 10.83 2.72 0.96
CA GLU A 46 10.97 3.82 1.93
C GLU A 46 11.04 5.20 1.25
N SER A 47 11.63 5.28 0.08
CA SER A 47 11.93 6.55 -0.59
C SER A 47 11.08 6.84 -1.82
N ILE A 48 10.18 5.94 -2.23
CA ILE A 48 9.51 6.01 -3.54
C ILE A 48 8.68 7.29 -3.74
N TYR A 49 8.08 7.82 -2.68
CA TYR A 49 7.31 9.08 -2.69
C TYR A 49 7.95 10.17 -1.84
N HIS A 50 9.20 9.96 -1.41
CA HIS A 50 9.88 10.92 -0.57
C HIS A 50 10.29 12.14 -1.38
N GLN A 51 10.12 13.34 -0.80
CA GLN A 51 10.50 14.62 -1.42
C GLN A 51 10.91 15.64 -0.36
N GLY A 52 11.68 16.63 -0.78
CA GLY A 52 12.14 17.70 0.12
C GLY A 52 13.49 17.42 0.79
N HIS A 53 13.76 18.11 1.90
CA HIS A 53 15.10 18.22 2.50
C HIS A 53 15.20 17.52 3.86
N ARG A 54 14.62 16.37 4.01
CA ARG A 54 14.75 15.55 5.24
C ARG A 54 14.96 14.09 4.87
N GLU A 55 15.58 13.35 5.77
CA GLU A 55 15.68 11.90 5.66
C GLU A 55 14.32 11.25 5.96
N SER A 56 14.08 10.06 5.40
CA SER A 56 12.95 9.21 5.80
C SER A 56 13.24 8.47 7.10
N GLY A 57 14.51 8.14 7.33
CA GLY A 57 15.01 7.59 8.59
C GLY A 57 14.36 6.27 9.02
N TRP A 58 13.85 5.48 8.07
CA TRP A 58 13.05 4.29 8.38
C TRP A 58 11.75 4.62 9.11
N ALA A 59 10.97 5.57 8.60
CA ALA A 59 9.74 6.08 9.21
C ALA A 59 8.75 4.97 9.60
N ALA A 60 8.61 3.91 8.79
CA ALA A 60 7.77 2.76 9.12
C ALA A 60 8.24 2.01 10.37
N ALA A 61 9.56 1.93 10.60
CA ALA A 61 10.12 1.29 11.79
C ALA A 61 9.90 2.13 13.05
N ASP A 62 10.02 3.44 12.93
CA ASP A 62 9.76 4.37 14.03
C ASP A 62 8.27 4.36 14.42
N GLU A 63 7.38 4.38 13.44
CA GLU A 63 5.95 4.27 13.68
C GLU A 63 5.60 2.92 14.34
N TYR A 64 6.13 1.82 13.83
CA TYR A 64 5.94 0.50 14.43
C TYR A 64 6.41 0.45 15.89
N ALA A 65 7.57 1.01 16.19
CA ALA A 65 8.13 1.03 17.54
C ALA A 65 7.31 1.90 18.52
N SER A 66 6.64 2.93 18.01
CA SER A 66 5.82 3.85 18.81
C SER A 66 4.44 3.27 19.18
N ARG A 67 4.01 2.19 18.49
CA ARG A 67 2.64 1.66 18.58
C ARG A 67 2.58 0.30 19.28
N PRO A 68 2.13 0.27 20.54
CA PRO A 68 2.07 -0.98 21.32
C PRO A 68 1.07 -2.01 20.76
N ASP A 69 0.07 -1.59 19.99
CA ASP A 69 -0.90 -2.47 19.32
C ASP A 69 -0.26 -3.41 18.28
N PHE A 70 0.92 -3.05 17.73
CA PHE A 70 1.71 -3.93 16.86
C PHE A 70 2.65 -4.88 17.59
N ALA A 71 2.72 -4.84 18.91
CA ALA A 71 3.55 -5.80 19.65
C ALA A 71 3.10 -7.25 19.39
N ALA A 72 4.03 -8.17 19.23
CA ALA A 72 3.75 -9.59 18.96
C ALA A 72 2.83 -10.27 19.99
N SER A 73 2.77 -9.71 21.20
CA SER A 73 1.88 -10.16 22.28
C SER A 73 0.47 -9.57 22.20
N SER A 74 0.23 -8.55 21.38
CA SER A 74 -1.07 -7.88 21.28
C SER A 74 -2.13 -8.78 20.64
N ARG A 75 -3.36 -8.58 21.06
CA ARG A 75 -4.52 -9.29 20.48
C ARG A 75 -5.66 -8.27 20.26
N PRO A 76 -6.25 -8.24 19.04
CA PRO A 76 -5.85 -9.04 17.85
C PRO A 76 -4.44 -8.68 17.38
N LEU A 77 -3.76 -9.61 16.68
CA LEU A 77 -2.48 -9.32 16.03
C LEU A 77 -2.71 -8.37 14.87
N MET A 78 -2.08 -7.21 14.92
CA MET A 78 -2.13 -6.24 13.83
C MET A 78 -1.08 -6.58 12.77
N LEU A 79 -1.46 -6.43 11.50
CA LEU A 79 -0.58 -6.63 10.36
C LEU A 79 -0.02 -5.27 9.91
N THR A 80 1.23 -5.26 9.48
CA THR A 80 1.93 -4.04 9.04
C THR A 80 1.75 -3.72 7.56
N GLY A 81 0.92 -4.49 6.85
CA GLY A 81 0.76 -4.34 5.40
C GLY A 81 2.07 -4.59 4.65
N GLU A 82 2.37 -3.73 3.69
CA GLU A 82 3.58 -3.83 2.85
C GLU A 82 4.77 -3.04 3.39
N ALA A 83 4.73 -2.61 4.66
CA ALA A 83 5.83 -1.86 5.26
C ALA A 83 7.15 -2.64 5.24
N ILE A 84 8.23 -1.96 4.90
CA ILE A 84 9.59 -2.52 4.85
C ILE A 84 10.37 -2.02 6.06
N PHE A 85 11.05 -2.94 6.71
CA PHE A 85 11.77 -2.67 7.95
C PHE A 85 13.28 -2.99 7.83
N PRO A 86 14.16 -2.29 8.54
CA PRO A 86 15.62 -2.53 8.48
C PRO A 86 16.00 -3.99 8.80
N TRP A 87 15.30 -4.63 9.75
CA TRP A 87 15.58 -6.01 10.14
C TRP A 87 15.33 -7.03 9.02
N MET A 88 14.48 -6.72 8.04
CA MET A 88 14.20 -7.60 6.90
C MET A 88 15.45 -7.82 6.05
N TYR A 89 16.34 -6.82 5.95
CA TYR A 89 17.62 -6.94 5.24
C TYR A 89 18.64 -7.85 5.93
N GLN A 90 18.40 -8.21 7.17
CA GLN A 90 19.20 -9.17 7.89
C GLN A 90 18.62 -10.58 7.79
N GLN A 91 17.29 -10.70 7.84
CA GLN A 91 16.58 -11.96 7.92
C GLN A 91 16.31 -12.59 6.56
N ILE A 92 16.00 -11.77 5.53
CA ILE A 92 15.65 -12.24 4.19
C ILE A 92 16.89 -12.32 3.32
N PRO A 93 17.33 -13.52 2.89
CA PRO A 93 18.59 -13.69 2.17
C PRO A 93 18.71 -12.87 0.89
N ALA A 94 17.60 -12.74 0.13
CA ALA A 94 17.57 -11.97 -1.11
C ALA A 94 17.79 -10.46 -0.89
N LEU A 95 17.47 -9.93 0.28
CA LEU A 95 17.62 -8.51 0.62
C LEU A 95 19.00 -8.17 1.19
N ARG A 96 19.72 -9.13 1.77
CA ARG A 96 21.02 -8.87 2.42
C ARG A 96 22.03 -8.08 1.57
N PRO A 97 22.20 -8.37 0.26
CA PRO A 97 23.14 -7.63 -0.57
C PRO A 97 22.79 -6.14 -0.74
N PHE A 98 21.54 -5.77 -0.45
CA PHE A 98 21.02 -4.43 -0.65
C PHE A 98 20.94 -3.60 0.64
N ALA A 99 21.27 -4.15 1.80
CA ALA A 99 21.16 -3.48 3.09
C ALA A 99 21.81 -2.09 3.10
N ALA A 100 23.09 -2.00 2.67
CA ALA A 100 23.80 -0.73 2.64
C ALA A 100 23.17 0.30 1.68
N ALA A 101 22.58 -0.14 0.57
CA ALA A 101 21.89 0.75 -0.37
C ALA A 101 20.58 1.28 0.23
N ALA A 102 19.84 0.42 0.92
CA ALA A 102 18.59 0.81 1.59
C ALA A 102 18.86 1.80 2.74
N ASP A 103 19.89 1.54 3.57
CA ASP A 103 20.30 2.45 4.63
C ASP A 103 20.76 3.80 4.07
N ALA A 104 21.50 3.82 2.96
CA ALA A 104 21.93 5.05 2.30
C ALA A 104 20.73 5.85 1.75
N LEU A 105 19.69 5.18 1.24
CA LEU A 105 18.46 5.84 0.81
C LEU A 105 17.69 6.40 2.00
N ALA A 106 17.54 5.63 3.06
CA ALA A 106 16.83 6.07 4.27
C ALA A 106 17.50 7.28 4.94
N ALA A 107 18.84 7.35 4.90
CA ALA A 107 19.64 8.49 5.42
C ALA A 107 19.78 9.65 4.45
N ARG A 108 19.29 9.54 3.21
CA ARG A 108 19.41 10.63 2.22
C ARG A 108 18.49 11.79 2.61
N THR A 109 19.04 13.00 2.61
CA THR A 109 18.35 14.23 3.03
C THR A 109 17.83 15.09 1.89
N GLU A 110 18.20 14.79 0.64
CA GLU A 110 17.84 15.62 -0.50
C GLU A 110 17.12 14.81 -1.57
N TYR A 111 15.85 15.11 -1.74
CA TYR A 111 15.00 14.54 -2.77
C TYR A 111 14.37 15.66 -3.60
N SER A 112 14.30 15.44 -4.92
CA SER A 112 13.63 16.38 -5.81
C SER A 112 12.15 16.47 -5.48
N GLN A 113 11.55 17.62 -5.77
CA GLN A 113 10.10 17.75 -5.75
C GLN A 113 9.50 16.82 -6.80
N LEU A 114 8.53 16.00 -6.41
CA LEU A 114 7.89 15.03 -7.30
C LEU A 114 6.73 15.65 -8.07
N TYR A 115 6.01 16.58 -7.46
CA TYR A 115 4.78 17.13 -8.00
C TYR A 115 4.81 18.67 -7.95
N ASP A 116 4.37 19.30 -9.04
CA ASP A 116 4.02 20.71 -9.07
C ASP A 116 2.56 20.88 -8.64
N LEU A 117 2.32 21.10 -7.35
CA LEU A 117 0.98 21.22 -6.80
C LEU A 117 0.21 22.44 -7.33
N GLU A 118 0.92 23.53 -7.68
CA GLU A 118 0.29 24.69 -8.28
C GLU A 118 -0.21 24.40 -9.71
N ALA A 119 0.58 23.67 -10.50
CA ALA A 119 0.16 23.21 -11.82
C ALA A 119 -1.01 22.24 -11.73
N LEU A 120 -0.92 21.26 -10.81
CA LEU A 120 -2.00 20.29 -10.58
C LEU A 120 -3.32 20.94 -10.11
N ALA A 121 -3.25 21.97 -9.26
CA ALA A 121 -4.45 22.68 -8.80
C ALA A 121 -5.17 23.45 -9.94
N ARG A 122 -4.43 23.79 -11.01
CA ARG A 122 -4.99 24.47 -12.19
C ARG A 122 -5.38 23.52 -13.32
N ASP A 123 -5.23 22.22 -13.11
CA ASP A 123 -5.54 21.22 -14.14
C ASP A 123 -7.05 21.22 -14.46
N GLU A 124 -7.37 21.37 -15.73
CA GLU A 124 -8.76 21.37 -16.24
C GLU A 124 -9.19 19.99 -16.75
N VAL A 125 -8.27 19.04 -16.83
CA VAL A 125 -8.59 17.67 -17.28
C VAL A 125 -9.52 17.00 -16.26
N PRO A 126 -10.70 16.51 -16.70
CA PRO A 126 -11.63 15.86 -15.79
C PRO A 126 -11.04 14.55 -15.26
N VAL A 127 -10.91 14.45 -13.97
CA VAL A 127 -10.45 13.25 -13.27
C VAL A 127 -11.60 12.69 -12.43
N ALA A 128 -11.79 11.38 -12.47
CA ALA A 128 -12.67 10.69 -11.54
C ALA A 128 -11.89 9.65 -10.76
N ALA A 129 -12.04 9.67 -9.44
CA ALA A 129 -11.38 8.75 -8.53
C ALA A 129 -12.41 7.99 -7.71
N VAL A 130 -12.26 6.67 -7.61
CA VAL A 130 -12.90 5.88 -6.56
C VAL A 130 -11.95 5.77 -5.38
N GLN A 131 -12.45 6.05 -4.18
CA GLN A 131 -11.69 5.91 -2.93
C GLN A 131 -12.43 4.93 -2.01
N TYR A 132 -11.72 3.92 -1.55
CA TYR A 132 -12.31 2.89 -0.71
C TYR A 132 -12.14 3.26 0.76
N VAL A 133 -13.26 3.41 1.47
CA VAL A 133 -13.30 3.94 2.84
C VAL A 133 -12.48 3.08 3.82
N THR A 134 -12.43 1.77 3.58
CA THR A 134 -11.72 0.81 4.42
C THR A 134 -10.56 0.16 3.67
N ASP A 135 -9.88 0.93 2.81
CA ASP A 135 -8.72 0.47 2.06
C ASP A 135 -7.55 0.16 3.01
N PRO A 136 -7.00 -1.06 3.00
CA PRO A 136 -5.88 -1.41 3.88
C PRO A 136 -4.53 -0.83 3.44
N TYR A 137 -4.43 -0.23 2.24
CA TYR A 137 -3.20 0.29 1.67
C TYR A 137 -3.20 1.81 1.51
N VAL A 138 -4.37 2.40 1.29
CA VAL A 138 -4.50 3.84 1.03
C VAL A 138 -5.39 4.46 2.10
N ASP A 139 -4.80 5.30 2.91
CA ASP A 139 -5.54 6.07 3.92
C ASP A 139 -6.52 7.03 3.24
N LEU A 140 -7.79 7.01 3.67
CA LEU A 140 -8.86 7.79 3.05
C LEU A 140 -8.63 9.29 3.19
N ASP A 141 -8.18 9.75 4.35
CA ASP A 141 -8.01 11.19 4.62
C ASP A 141 -6.90 11.76 3.74
N LEU A 142 -5.77 11.04 3.59
CA LEU A 142 -4.68 11.40 2.69
C LEU A 142 -5.11 11.37 1.20
N ALA A 143 -5.95 10.41 0.82
CA ALA A 143 -6.49 10.33 -0.54
C ALA A 143 -7.45 11.48 -0.85
N LEU A 144 -8.27 11.89 0.12
CA LEU A 144 -9.17 13.05 0.01
C LEU A 144 -8.39 14.37 -0.03
N GLU A 145 -7.35 14.51 0.81
CA GLU A 145 -6.44 15.67 0.78
C GLU A 145 -5.80 15.82 -0.61
N THR A 146 -5.26 14.74 -1.16
CA THR A 146 -4.67 14.71 -2.50
C THR A 146 -5.71 15.11 -3.57
N SER A 147 -6.90 14.57 -3.49
CA SER A 147 -7.99 14.90 -4.44
C SER A 147 -8.43 16.36 -4.34
N GLY A 148 -8.36 16.94 -3.15
CA GLY A 148 -8.65 18.36 -2.93
C GLY A 148 -7.55 19.30 -3.42
N ALA A 149 -6.32 18.82 -3.53
CA ALA A 149 -5.19 19.58 -4.03
C ALA A 149 -5.08 19.60 -5.56
N VAL A 150 -5.71 18.67 -6.26
CA VAL A 150 -5.68 18.55 -7.72
C VAL A 150 -6.95 19.17 -8.31
N GLY A 151 -6.82 19.96 -9.38
CA GLY A 151 -7.95 20.57 -10.08
C GLY A 151 -8.85 19.54 -10.76
N ASN A 152 -10.15 19.87 -10.82
CA ASN A 152 -11.18 19.11 -11.57
C ASN A 152 -11.27 17.62 -11.23
N VAL A 153 -11.02 17.25 -10.00
CA VAL A 153 -11.17 15.87 -9.49
C VAL A 153 -12.55 15.68 -8.89
N ARG A 154 -13.21 14.61 -9.29
CA ARG A 154 -14.49 14.15 -8.73
C ARG A 154 -14.26 12.81 -8.03
N VAL A 155 -14.60 12.75 -6.75
CA VAL A 155 -14.37 11.58 -5.91
C VAL A 155 -15.67 10.82 -5.69
N TRP A 156 -15.59 9.50 -5.83
CA TRP A 156 -16.60 8.56 -5.35
C TRP A 156 -16.01 7.76 -4.20
N ALA A 157 -16.34 8.12 -2.95
CA ALA A 157 -15.96 7.34 -1.79
C ALA A 157 -16.98 6.22 -1.56
N THR A 158 -16.52 5.00 -1.35
CA THR A 158 -17.37 3.82 -1.15
C THR A 158 -16.73 2.80 -0.22
N ASN A 159 -17.57 2.07 0.52
CA ASN A 159 -17.18 0.91 1.32
C ASN A 159 -17.64 -0.43 0.73
N GLU A 160 -18.17 -0.40 -0.51
CA GLU A 160 -18.62 -1.62 -1.20
C GLU A 160 -17.45 -2.50 -1.65
N TYR A 161 -16.27 -1.92 -1.80
CA TYR A 161 -15.06 -2.58 -2.29
C TYR A 161 -13.86 -2.23 -1.42
N LEU A 162 -12.81 -3.06 -1.52
CA LEU A 162 -11.49 -2.81 -0.95
C LEU A 162 -10.51 -2.40 -2.05
N HIS A 163 -9.22 -2.36 -1.74
CA HIS A 163 -8.13 -1.93 -2.64
C HIS A 163 -8.16 -2.57 -4.04
N ASP A 164 -8.64 -3.78 -4.16
CA ASP A 164 -8.74 -4.51 -5.42
C ASP A 164 -10.07 -4.29 -6.18
N GLY A 165 -10.88 -3.31 -5.80
CA GLY A 165 -12.19 -3.06 -6.37
C GLY A 165 -12.23 -3.03 -7.88
N LEU A 166 -11.32 -2.29 -8.54
CA LEU A 166 -11.23 -2.28 -10.01
C LEU A 166 -10.95 -3.64 -10.63
N ARG A 167 -10.26 -4.52 -9.92
CA ARG A 167 -9.96 -5.87 -10.40
C ARG A 167 -11.16 -6.81 -10.26
N VAL A 168 -11.90 -6.70 -9.16
CA VAL A 168 -13.03 -7.62 -8.86
C VAL A 168 -14.36 -7.14 -9.43
N ALA A 169 -14.53 -5.84 -9.67
CA ALA A 169 -15.77 -5.22 -10.15
C ALA A 169 -15.50 -4.10 -11.19
N GLY A 170 -14.50 -4.28 -12.04
CA GLY A 170 -14.12 -3.26 -13.03
C GLY A 170 -15.21 -2.96 -14.05
N ASP A 171 -16.05 -3.92 -14.37
CA ASP A 171 -17.24 -3.79 -15.23
C ASP A 171 -18.33 -2.88 -14.63
N VAL A 172 -18.34 -2.71 -13.31
CA VAL A 172 -19.24 -1.79 -12.58
C VAL A 172 -18.56 -0.45 -12.31
N ILE A 173 -17.32 -0.51 -11.79
CA ILE A 173 -16.61 0.68 -11.32
C ILE A 173 -16.19 1.58 -12.49
N LEU A 174 -15.59 1.01 -13.55
CA LEU A 174 -15.08 1.81 -14.66
C LEU A 174 -16.17 2.65 -15.38
N PRO A 175 -17.34 2.08 -15.74
CA PRO A 175 -18.43 2.90 -16.31
C PRO A 175 -18.88 4.03 -15.38
N ARG A 176 -18.96 3.79 -14.06
CA ARG A 176 -19.32 4.83 -13.08
C ARG A 176 -18.28 5.95 -13.03
N LEU A 177 -17.00 5.63 -13.05
CA LEU A 177 -15.93 6.64 -13.12
C LEU A 177 -15.97 7.44 -14.42
N MET A 178 -16.21 6.79 -15.54
CA MET A 178 -16.37 7.48 -16.84
C MET A 178 -17.56 8.43 -16.84
N ASP A 179 -18.68 8.04 -16.25
CA ASP A 179 -19.85 8.89 -16.11
C ASP A 179 -19.62 10.05 -15.14
N LEU A 180 -18.90 9.79 -14.04
CA LEU A 180 -18.51 10.81 -13.08
C LEU A 180 -17.57 11.84 -13.72
N ALA A 181 -16.53 11.41 -14.43
CA ALA A 181 -15.62 12.29 -15.15
C ALA A 181 -16.34 13.14 -16.20
N ALA A 182 -17.30 12.56 -16.92
CA ALA A 182 -18.10 13.25 -17.92
C ALA A 182 -19.22 14.14 -17.34
N GLY A 183 -19.41 14.15 -16.01
CA GLY A 183 -20.50 14.91 -15.36
C GLY A 183 -21.90 14.32 -15.57
N ARG A 184 -22.02 13.10 -16.09
CA ARG A 184 -23.30 12.41 -16.27
C ARG A 184 -23.81 11.76 -14.98
N TRP A 185 -22.93 11.45 -14.06
CA TRP A 185 -23.27 10.96 -12.72
C TRP A 185 -22.86 12.00 -11.68
N GLN A 186 -23.79 12.37 -10.82
CA GLN A 186 -23.52 13.28 -9.70
C GLN A 186 -23.73 12.51 -8.41
N ILE A 187 -22.72 12.54 -7.56
CA ILE A 187 -22.83 12.00 -6.21
C ILE A 187 -23.53 13.05 -5.37
N SER A 188 -24.69 12.71 -4.83
CA SER A 188 -25.36 13.57 -3.85
C SER A 188 -24.43 13.75 -2.66
N GLN A 189 -23.96 14.97 -2.43
CA GLN A 189 -23.26 15.26 -1.17
C GLN A 189 -24.28 15.15 -0.03
N PRO A 190 -23.89 14.57 1.12
CA PRO A 190 -24.74 14.50 2.29
C PRO A 190 -25.07 15.86 2.86
#